data_a17e38baea712e121e3f727932971b3b
#
_entry.id   a17e38baea712e121e3f727932971b3b
#
_cell.length_a   1.000
_cell.length_b   1.000
_cell.length_c   1.000
_cell.angle_alpha   90.00
_cell.angle_beta   90.00
_cell.angle_gamma   90.00
#
_symmetry.space_group_name_H-M   'P 1'
#
loop_
_entity.id
_entity.type
_entity.pdbx_description
1 polymer ?
#
loop_
_entity_poly.entity_id
_entity_poly.type
_entity_poly.pdbx_seq_one_letter_code
_entity_poly.pdbx_strand_id
1 'polypeptide(L)'
;MKLTGLHFLLTYRCIFECDHCFVFSGPNQPGVFTLVQIRDLLQQARAMGTVNWIYFEGGEPFLYYPLMVKGVEEASRMGFQVGIVSNAFWATNEQDALTWLQPLAGKLQKLTLSSDLYHADEWLSQQALCGERAAEKLGISTGRISVAQPEGCVDQANPEPEGISTLMYRGRAARKLASQAPHYSWERYKECPYEDLVDPGRVHVDPYGNLHICQGIIIGNAFERSLAEICESYQPHEHAICGPLISGGPAELARRYNTEPMVDYADACHLCFETRRALRPQFPAILAPAQVYGE
;
A
#
# COMPACT_ATOMS: atom_id res chain seq x y z
N MET A 1 15.01 8.61 10.64
CA MET A 1 13.63 9.01 10.31
C MET A 1 12.69 8.74 11.48
N LYS A 2 11.58 9.48 11.60
CA LYS A 2 10.60 9.35 12.68
C LYS A 2 9.32 8.69 12.18
N LEU A 3 9.04 7.46 12.62
CA LEU A 3 7.79 6.78 12.28
C LEU A 3 6.66 7.20 13.23
N THR A 4 5.51 7.56 12.66
CA THR A 4 4.25 7.82 13.36
C THR A 4 3.18 6.76 13.02
N GLY A 5 3.37 6.01 11.93
CA GLY A 5 2.51 4.94 11.46
C GLY A 5 3.26 3.72 10.98
N LEU A 6 2.76 2.53 11.30
CA LEU A 6 3.22 1.25 10.76
C LEU A 6 2.05 0.53 10.10
N HIS A 7 2.17 0.26 8.80
CA HIS A 7 1.16 -0.39 8.00
C HIS A 7 1.56 -1.83 7.69
N PHE A 8 0.80 -2.79 8.21
CA PHE A 8 1.01 -4.21 7.92
C PHE A 8 0.35 -4.56 6.60
N LEU A 9 1.14 -4.92 5.59
CA LEU A 9 0.64 -5.69 4.46
C LEU A 9 0.38 -7.11 4.96
N LEU A 10 -0.74 -7.34 5.65
CA LEU A 10 -1.02 -8.57 6.39
C LEU A 10 -0.82 -9.83 5.56
N THR A 11 -1.14 -9.71 4.28
CA THR A 11 -0.96 -10.74 3.26
C THR A 11 -0.87 -10.11 1.87
N TYR A 12 -0.26 -10.81 0.93
CA TYR A 12 -0.35 -10.49 -0.49
C TYR A 12 -1.53 -11.18 -1.19
N ARG A 13 -2.19 -12.14 -0.52
CA ARG A 13 -3.38 -12.79 -1.08
C ARG A 13 -4.57 -11.84 -1.09
N CYS A 14 -5.28 -11.82 -2.22
CA CYS A 14 -6.54 -11.10 -2.41
C CYS A 14 -7.49 -11.96 -3.24
N ILE A 15 -8.79 -11.75 -3.10
CA ILE A 15 -9.78 -12.39 -4.00
C ILE A 15 -9.87 -11.66 -5.34
N PHE A 16 -9.38 -10.41 -5.41
CA PHE A 16 -9.36 -9.59 -6.63
C PHE A 16 -7.96 -9.54 -7.24
N GLU A 17 -7.91 -9.27 -8.54
CA GLU A 17 -6.72 -8.96 -9.31
C GLU A 17 -6.87 -7.60 -10.00
N CYS A 18 -7.23 -6.56 -9.24
CA CYS A 18 -7.48 -5.21 -9.76
C CYS A 18 -6.32 -4.68 -10.60
N ASP A 19 -6.60 -4.11 -11.75
CA ASP A 19 -5.58 -3.64 -12.70
C ASP A 19 -4.71 -2.50 -12.17
N HIS A 20 -5.18 -1.76 -11.15
CA HIS A 20 -4.41 -0.71 -10.47
C HIS A 20 -3.61 -1.20 -9.25
N CYS A 21 -3.63 -2.49 -8.92
CA CYS A 21 -3.00 -3.01 -7.70
C CYS A 21 -1.49 -2.77 -7.69
N PHE A 22 -1.04 -1.98 -6.72
CA PHE A 22 0.35 -1.55 -6.60
C PHE A 22 1.30 -2.60 -6.00
N VAL A 23 0.77 -3.74 -5.49
CA VAL A 23 1.54 -4.86 -4.90
C VAL A 23 1.31 -6.20 -5.61
N PHE A 24 0.64 -6.21 -6.74
CA PHE A 24 0.29 -7.41 -7.50
C PHE A 24 -0.45 -8.49 -6.68
N SER A 25 -1.29 -8.07 -5.75
CA SER A 25 -2.12 -9.01 -4.99
C SER A 25 -3.05 -9.81 -5.88
N GLY A 26 -3.36 -11.03 -5.46
CA GLY A 26 -4.25 -11.93 -6.18
C GLY A 26 -4.50 -13.23 -5.42
N PRO A 27 -5.40 -14.12 -5.92
CA PRO A 27 -5.83 -15.33 -5.21
C PRO A 27 -4.70 -16.32 -4.91
N ASN A 28 -3.67 -16.33 -5.74
CA ASN A 28 -2.57 -17.27 -5.66
C ASN A 28 -1.28 -16.69 -5.06
N GLN A 29 -1.31 -15.43 -4.60
CA GLN A 29 -0.12 -14.81 -4.05
C GLN A 29 0.20 -15.36 -2.66
N PRO A 30 1.46 -15.77 -2.40
CA PRO A 30 1.89 -16.25 -1.09
C PRO A 30 2.17 -15.08 -0.13
N GLY A 31 2.45 -15.43 1.11
CA GLY A 31 2.84 -14.49 2.16
C GLY A 31 1.66 -14.07 3.02
N VAL A 32 1.77 -14.39 4.29
CA VAL A 32 0.89 -13.97 5.38
C VAL A 32 1.70 -13.92 6.66
N PHE A 33 1.46 -12.92 7.49
CA PHE A 33 2.05 -12.83 8.81
C PHE A 33 1.59 -13.96 9.74
N THR A 34 2.44 -14.32 10.69
CA THR A 34 2.01 -15.05 11.88
C THR A 34 1.65 -14.07 13.00
N LEU A 35 0.85 -14.53 13.96
CA LEU A 35 0.51 -13.69 15.13
C LEU A 35 1.75 -13.34 15.98
N VAL A 36 2.75 -14.22 16.01
CA VAL A 36 4.02 -13.98 16.72
C VAL A 36 4.77 -12.81 16.09
N GLN A 37 4.88 -12.79 14.76
CA GLN A 37 5.51 -11.68 14.02
C GLN A 37 4.79 -10.35 14.23
N ILE A 38 3.44 -10.36 14.20
CA ILE A 38 2.64 -9.16 14.46
C ILE A 38 2.92 -8.64 15.87
N ARG A 39 2.92 -9.51 16.90
CA ARG A 39 3.20 -9.13 18.30
C ARG A 39 4.58 -8.54 18.47
N ASP A 40 5.58 -9.15 17.85
CA ASP A 40 6.96 -8.66 17.93
C ASP A 40 7.07 -7.25 17.32
N LEU A 41 6.55 -7.03 16.13
CA LEU A 41 6.55 -5.72 15.48
C LEU A 41 5.75 -4.67 16.25
N LEU A 42 4.63 -5.03 16.86
CA LEU A 42 3.87 -4.14 17.74
C LEU A 42 4.67 -3.75 19.00
N GLN A 43 5.43 -4.70 19.58
CA GLN A 43 6.32 -4.40 20.71
C GLN A 43 7.45 -3.46 20.31
N GLN A 44 8.07 -3.70 19.15
CA GLN A 44 9.10 -2.81 18.59
C GLN A 44 8.53 -1.41 18.33
N ALA A 45 7.37 -1.30 17.68
CA ALA A 45 6.69 -0.02 17.41
C ALA A 45 6.37 0.73 18.72
N ARG A 46 5.93 0.01 19.77
CA ARG A 46 5.67 0.61 21.08
C ARG A 46 6.95 1.10 21.74
N ALA A 47 8.03 0.33 21.65
CA ALA A 47 9.34 0.71 22.23
C ALA A 47 9.90 1.99 21.58
N MET A 48 9.60 2.26 20.30
CA MET A 48 9.99 3.51 19.63
C MET A 48 9.30 4.75 20.25
N GLY A 49 8.11 4.61 20.80
CA GLY A 49 7.37 5.69 21.46
C GLY A 49 6.83 6.77 20.50
N THR A 50 7.08 6.70 19.21
CA THR A 50 6.65 7.68 18.20
C THR A 50 5.53 7.17 17.32
N VAL A 51 5.37 5.84 17.20
CA VAL A 51 4.30 5.21 16.41
C VAL A 51 2.99 5.34 17.18
N ASN A 52 1.98 5.91 16.52
CA ASN A 52 0.64 6.12 17.07
C ASN A 52 -0.41 5.31 16.33
N TRP A 53 -0.19 5.06 15.04
CA TRP A 53 -1.13 4.36 14.19
C TRP A 53 -0.58 3.02 13.71
N ILE A 54 -1.44 2.01 13.78
CA ILE A 54 -1.24 0.69 13.17
C ILE A 54 -2.34 0.46 12.15
N TYR A 55 -1.97 0.12 10.92
CA TYR A 55 -2.93 -0.27 9.88
C TYR A 55 -2.73 -1.73 9.50
N PHE A 56 -3.84 -2.44 9.30
CA PHE A 56 -3.86 -3.76 8.68
C PHE A 56 -4.47 -3.63 7.28
N GLU A 57 -3.67 -3.94 6.28
CA GLU A 57 -4.00 -3.84 4.86
C GLU A 57 -3.25 -4.92 4.07
N GLY A 58 -3.07 -4.76 2.78
CA GLY A 58 -2.28 -5.67 1.95
C GLY A 58 -3.01 -6.10 0.70
N GLY A 59 -3.17 -7.40 0.47
CA GLY A 59 -4.13 -7.94 -0.48
C GLY A 59 -5.53 -7.74 0.06
N GLU A 60 -6.00 -8.70 0.87
CA GLU A 60 -7.25 -8.53 1.60
C GLU A 60 -7.13 -9.11 3.02
N PRO A 61 -7.09 -8.27 4.06
CA PRO A 61 -6.86 -8.72 5.42
C PRO A 61 -7.98 -9.61 5.98
N PHE A 62 -9.24 -9.44 5.53
CA PHE A 62 -10.37 -10.26 5.97
C PHE A 62 -10.30 -11.72 5.49
N LEU A 63 -9.44 -12.06 4.53
CA LEU A 63 -9.16 -13.47 4.19
C LEU A 63 -8.48 -14.22 5.35
N TYR A 64 -7.76 -13.49 6.21
CA TYR A 64 -7.12 -14.05 7.40
C TYR A 64 -7.77 -13.47 8.67
N TYR A 65 -9.11 -13.48 8.70
CA TYR A 65 -9.93 -12.82 9.70
C TYR A 65 -9.51 -13.09 11.15
N PRO A 66 -9.31 -14.34 11.61
CA PRO A 66 -8.88 -14.58 13.00
C PRO A 66 -7.54 -13.91 13.34
N LEU A 67 -6.60 -13.90 12.40
CA LEU A 67 -5.30 -13.27 12.56
C LEU A 67 -5.43 -11.75 12.64
N MET A 68 -6.20 -11.16 11.73
CA MET A 68 -6.48 -9.72 11.69
C MET A 68 -7.15 -9.26 12.97
N VAL A 69 -8.23 -9.93 13.43
CA VAL A 69 -8.92 -9.60 14.68
C VAL A 69 -7.96 -9.64 15.86
N LYS A 70 -7.12 -10.67 15.97
CA LYS A 70 -6.11 -10.76 17.04
C LYS A 70 -5.05 -9.66 16.93
N GLY A 71 -4.62 -9.32 15.74
CA GLY A 71 -3.71 -8.18 15.50
C GLY A 71 -4.30 -6.86 15.98
N VAL A 72 -5.56 -6.57 15.62
CA VAL A 72 -6.30 -5.39 16.08
C VAL A 72 -6.44 -5.37 17.62
N GLU A 73 -6.81 -6.50 18.23
CA GLU A 73 -6.91 -6.61 19.70
C GLU A 73 -5.58 -6.30 20.39
N GLU A 74 -4.47 -6.86 19.90
CA GLU A 74 -3.14 -6.63 20.48
C GLU A 74 -2.70 -5.17 20.30
N ALA A 75 -2.87 -4.60 19.12
CA ALA A 75 -2.52 -3.20 18.84
C ALA A 75 -3.33 -2.24 19.72
N SER A 76 -4.65 -2.42 19.77
CA SER A 76 -5.53 -1.62 20.61
C SER A 76 -5.19 -1.73 22.11
N ARG A 77 -4.90 -2.96 22.60
CA ARG A 77 -4.48 -3.19 24.00
C ARG A 77 -3.15 -2.50 24.34
N MET A 78 -2.27 -2.35 23.34
CA MET A 78 -1.01 -1.62 23.49
C MET A 78 -1.18 -0.09 23.39
N GLY A 79 -2.40 0.41 23.15
CA GLY A 79 -2.72 1.84 23.09
C GLY A 79 -2.53 2.50 21.75
N PHE A 80 -2.38 1.74 20.68
CA PHE A 80 -2.33 2.28 19.32
C PHE A 80 -3.74 2.63 18.80
N GLN A 81 -3.81 3.64 17.95
CA GLN A 81 -4.94 3.83 17.06
C GLN A 81 -4.84 2.76 15.95
N VAL A 82 -5.95 2.11 15.63
CA VAL A 82 -5.95 1.00 14.68
C VAL A 82 -6.86 1.31 13.49
N GLY A 83 -6.34 1.09 12.30
CA GLY A 83 -7.07 1.19 11.04
C GLY A 83 -7.03 -0.14 10.26
N ILE A 84 -8.03 -0.33 9.40
CA ILE A 84 -8.08 -1.42 8.42
C ILE A 84 -8.40 -0.81 7.05
N VAL A 85 -7.73 -1.33 6.00
CA VAL A 85 -8.12 -1.11 4.61
C VAL A 85 -8.60 -2.43 4.02
N SER A 86 -9.78 -2.45 3.40
CA SER A 86 -10.41 -3.64 2.84
C SER A 86 -11.18 -3.35 1.57
N ASN A 87 -11.30 -4.35 0.70
CA ASN A 87 -12.14 -4.31 -0.51
C ASN A 87 -13.63 -4.62 -0.24
N ALA A 88 -14.03 -4.78 1.01
CA ALA A 88 -15.40 -4.99 1.46
C ALA A 88 -16.11 -6.27 0.96
N PHE A 89 -15.43 -7.23 0.37
CA PHE A 89 -16.07 -8.46 -0.19
C PHE A 89 -16.95 -9.20 0.81
N TRP A 90 -16.61 -9.12 2.09
CA TRP A 90 -17.28 -9.77 3.22
C TRP A 90 -18.61 -9.10 3.61
N ALA A 91 -18.82 -7.87 3.21
CA ALA A 91 -20.01 -7.08 3.58
C ALA A 91 -21.18 -7.33 2.60
N THR A 92 -21.60 -8.59 2.47
CA THR A 92 -22.63 -9.02 1.50
C THR A 92 -23.98 -8.37 1.72
N ASN A 93 -24.29 -8.06 2.97
CA ASN A 93 -25.42 -7.24 3.42
C ASN A 93 -25.05 -6.59 4.77
N GLU A 94 -25.88 -5.68 5.26
CA GLU A 94 -25.59 -4.91 6.46
C GLU A 94 -25.55 -5.78 7.74
N GLN A 95 -26.37 -6.82 7.84
CA GLN A 95 -26.38 -7.72 9.00
C GLN A 95 -25.14 -8.60 9.05
N ASP A 96 -24.69 -9.11 7.90
CA ASP A 96 -23.44 -9.84 7.82
C ASP A 96 -22.26 -8.92 8.15
N ALA A 97 -22.24 -7.70 7.59
CA ALA A 97 -21.22 -6.70 7.88
C ALA A 97 -21.13 -6.36 9.37
N LEU A 98 -22.27 -6.22 10.07
CA LEU A 98 -22.29 -6.06 11.52
C LEU A 98 -21.66 -7.26 12.24
N THR A 99 -21.98 -8.49 11.82
CA THR A 99 -21.41 -9.70 12.41
C THR A 99 -19.88 -9.75 12.25
N TRP A 100 -19.36 -9.39 11.08
CA TRP A 100 -17.92 -9.34 10.84
C TRP A 100 -17.22 -8.25 11.66
N LEU A 101 -17.84 -7.08 11.83
CA LEU A 101 -17.22 -5.94 12.52
C LEU A 101 -17.44 -5.95 14.04
N GLN A 102 -18.42 -6.66 14.58
CA GLN A 102 -18.74 -6.70 16.00
C GLN A 102 -17.53 -7.01 16.90
N PRO A 103 -16.63 -7.96 16.62
CA PRO A 103 -15.43 -8.22 17.43
C PRO A 103 -14.42 -7.06 17.44
N LEU A 104 -14.50 -6.15 16.49
CA LEU A 104 -13.61 -5.00 16.31
C LEU A 104 -14.16 -3.72 16.99
N ALA A 105 -15.44 -3.72 17.43
CA ALA A 105 -16.07 -2.58 18.08
C ALA A 105 -15.27 -2.13 19.31
N GLY A 106 -15.04 -0.82 19.45
CA GLY A 106 -14.26 -0.21 20.51
C GLY A 106 -12.74 -0.41 20.43
N LYS A 107 -12.24 -1.16 19.42
CA LYS A 107 -10.82 -1.43 19.21
C LYS A 107 -10.32 -0.85 17.89
N LEU A 108 -11.17 -0.79 16.88
CA LEU A 108 -10.89 -0.25 15.55
C LEU A 108 -11.37 1.20 15.50
N GLN A 109 -10.48 2.12 15.17
CA GLN A 109 -10.80 3.54 15.04
C GLN A 109 -11.20 3.91 13.62
N LYS A 110 -10.63 3.25 12.61
CA LYS A 110 -10.92 3.57 11.21
C LYS A 110 -11.03 2.34 10.34
N LEU A 111 -12.12 2.27 9.56
CA LEU A 111 -12.29 1.31 8.47
C LEU A 111 -12.32 2.08 7.15
N THR A 112 -11.34 1.81 6.28
CA THR A 112 -11.29 2.38 4.94
C THR A 112 -11.65 1.30 3.93
N LEU A 113 -12.66 1.58 3.10
CA LEU A 113 -13.17 0.63 2.11
C LEU A 113 -12.79 1.06 0.70
N SER A 114 -12.22 0.15 -0.05
CA SER A 114 -11.95 0.36 -1.48
C SER A 114 -13.24 0.20 -2.28
N SER A 115 -13.58 1.21 -3.07
CA SER A 115 -14.75 1.17 -3.94
C SER A 115 -14.52 2.06 -5.15
N ASP A 116 -14.34 1.46 -6.29
CA ASP A 116 -14.14 2.09 -7.59
C ASP A 116 -14.42 1.07 -8.70
N LEU A 117 -14.29 1.49 -9.95
CA LEU A 117 -14.56 0.66 -11.14
C LEU A 117 -13.53 -0.49 -11.36
N TYR A 118 -12.49 -0.59 -10.53
CA TYR A 118 -11.57 -1.75 -10.51
C TYR A 118 -12.03 -2.83 -9.52
N HIS A 119 -12.93 -2.48 -8.59
CA HIS A 119 -13.46 -3.39 -7.56
C HIS A 119 -14.90 -3.82 -7.84
N ALA A 120 -15.69 -3.01 -8.57
CA ALA A 120 -17.09 -3.26 -8.86
C ALA A 120 -17.49 -2.59 -10.18
N ASP A 121 -18.72 -2.86 -10.66
CA ASP A 121 -19.29 -2.23 -11.84
C ASP A 121 -19.76 -0.78 -11.57
N GLU A 122 -19.72 -0.33 -10.33
CA GLU A 122 -20.13 1.00 -9.86
C GLU A 122 -19.00 1.64 -9.04
N TRP A 123 -18.92 2.98 -9.05
CA TRP A 123 -17.99 3.73 -8.20
C TRP A 123 -18.18 3.46 -6.70
N LEU A 124 -19.42 3.18 -6.30
CA LEU A 124 -19.77 2.86 -4.92
C LEU A 124 -20.50 1.51 -4.87
N SER A 125 -19.76 0.46 -4.52
CA SER A 125 -20.31 -0.89 -4.43
C SER A 125 -21.30 -1.05 -3.26
N GLN A 126 -22.28 -1.92 -3.42
CA GLN A 126 -23.23 -2.25 -2.34
C GLN A 126 -22.51 -2.83 -1.12
N GLN A 127 -21.43 -3.60 -1.31
CA GLN A 127 -20.61 -4.11 -0.22
C GLN A 127 -19.96 -2.99 0.58
N ALA A 128 -19.37 -1.98 -0.09
CA ALA A 128 -18.79 -0.83 0.61
C ALA A 128 -19.88 -0.07 1.41
N LEU A 129 -21.05 0.17 0.83
CA LEU A 129 -22.18 0.79 1.53
C LEU A 129 -22.63 -0.01 2.77
N CYS A 130 -22.74 -1.34 2.66
CA CYS A 130 -23.10 -2.19 3.77
C CYS A 130 -22.04 -2.16 4.88
N GLY A 131 -20.75 -2.18 4.49
CA GLY A 131 -19.63 -2.06 5.42
C GLY A 131 -19.60 -0.71 6.16
N GLU A 132 -19.81 0.40 5.43
CA GLU A 132 -19.89 1.75 6.02
C GLU A 132 -21.02 1.85 7.05
N ARG A 133 -22.25 1.45 6.69
CA ARG A 133 -23.41 1.48 7.59
C ARG A 133 -23.21 0.63 8.84
N ALA A 134 -22.61 -0.54 8.70
CA ALA A 134 -22.31 -1.42 9.82
C ALA A 134 -21.24 -0.80 10.73
N ALA A 135 -20.19 -0.21 10.16
CA ALA A 135 -19.13 0.47 10.90
C ALA A 135 -19.69 1.66 11.70
N GLU A 136 -20.52 2.50 11.07
CA GLU A 136 -21.17 3.64 11.74
C GLU A 136 -21.99 3.21 12.95
N LYS A 137 -22.78 2.13 12.84
CA LYS A 137 -23.58 1.57 13.97
C LYS A 137 -22.71 1.08 15.13
N LEU A 138 -21.46 0.70 14.85
CA LEU A 138 -20.49 0.24 15.85
C LEU A 138 -19.56 1.36 16.33
N GLY A 139 -19.78 2.61 15.89
CA GLY A 139 -18.95 3.76 16.26
C GLY A 139 -17.56 3.74 15.67
N ILE A 140 -17.36 3.01 14.55
CA ILE A 140 -16.10 2.95 13.81
C ILE A 140 -16.14 4.03 12.72
N SER A 141 -15.14 4.93 12.71
CA SER A 141 -15.03 5.94 11.65
C SER A 141 -14.75 5.28 10.30
N THR A 142 -15.40 5.73 9.25
CA THR A 142 -15.23 5.21 7.89
C THR A 142 -14.40 6.14 7.01
N GLY A 143 -13.82 5.58 5.99
CA GLY A 143 -13.18 6.27 4.89
C GLY A 143 -13.34 5.46 3.61
N ARG A 144 -13.15 6.10 2.46
CA ARG A 144 -13.22 5.43 1.16
C ARG A 144 -11.94 5.68 0.38
N ILE A 145 -11.48 4.66 -0.35
CA ILE A 145 -10.45 4.77 -1.37
C ILE A 145 -11.13 4.47 -2.70
N SER A 146 -11.11 5.44 -3.59
CA SER A 146 -11.54 5.28 -4.99
C SER A 146 -10.41 5.80 -5.87
N VAL A 147 -10.05 5.05 -6.91
CA VAL A 147 -8.95 5.38 -7.82
C VAL A 147 -9.51 5.72 -9.18
N ALA A 148 -9.02 6.81 -9.76
CA ALA A 148 -9.42 7.30 -11.08
C ALA A 148 -9.16 6.26 -12.18
N GLN A 149 -9.96 6.31 -13.24
CA GLN A 149 -9.68 5.61 -14.49
C GLN A 149 -8.56 6.33 -15.26
N PRO A 150 -7.86 5.66 -16.20
CA PRO A 150 -6.98 6.35 -17.15
C PRO A 150 -7.73 7.47 -17.88
N GLU A 151 -7.07 8.60 -18.14
CA GLU A 151 -7.71 9.79 -18.73
C GLU A 151 -8.46 9.50 -20.03
N GLY A 152 -8.01 8.53 -20.84
CA GLY A 152 -8.67 8.12 -22.08
C GLY A 152 -9.91 7.23 -21.90
N CYS A 153 -10.24 6.81 -20.69
CA CYS A 153 -11.30 5.84 -20.39
C CYS A 153 -12.45 6.42 -19.55
N VAL A 154 -12.43 7.73 -19.27
CA VAL A 154 -13.49 8.36 -18.46
C VAL A 154 -14.81 8.34 -19.21
N ASP A 155 -15.81 7.62 -18.68
CA ASP A 155 -17.16 7.57 -19.24
C ASP A 155 -17.95 8.83 -18.84
N GLN A 156 -18.36 9.63 -19.82
CA GLN A 156 -19.18 10.82 -19.58
C GLN A 156 -20.57 10.49 -19.00
N ALA A 157 -21.08 9.29 -19.20
CA ALA A 157 -22.34 8.83 -18.62
C ALA A 157 -22.20 8.37 -17.15
N ASN A 158 -20.97 8.07 -16.70
CA ASN A 158 -20.65 7.68 -15.33
C ASN A 158 -19.40 8.44 -14.84
N PRO A 159 -19.53 9.77 -14.62
CA PRO A 159 -18.41 10.62 -14.30
C PRO A 159 -17.75 10.25 -12.96
N GLU A 160 -16.46 10.53 -12.88
CA GLU A 160 -15.70 10.31 -11.66
C GLU A 160 -16.25 11.14 -10.49
N PRO A 161 -16.47 10.54 -9.30
CA PRO A 161 -16.96 11.26 -8.14
C PRO A 161 -15.88 12.23 -7.59
N GLU A 162 -16.31 13.22 -6.82
CA GLU A 162 -15.38 14.11 -6.12
C GLU A 162 -14.50 13.34 -5.11
N GLY A 163 -13.26 13.77 -4.96
CA GLY A 163 -12.34 13.24 -3.94
C GLY A 163 -11.71 11.88 -4.27
N ILE A 164 -11.76 11.44 -5.53
CA ILE A 164 -11.04 10.25 -5.96
C ILE A 164 -9.52 10.47 -5.97
N SER A 165 -8.78 9.40 -5.73
CA SER A 165 -7.32 9.41 -5.78
C SER A 165 -6.83 9.29 -7.22
N THR A 166 -5.79 10.05 -7.57
CA THR A 166 -5.12 9.91 -8.85
C THR A 166 -4.60 8.49 -9.05
N LEU A 167 -4.80 7.93 -10.25
CA LEU A 167 -4.19 6.66 -10.63
C LEU A 167 -2.66 6.85 -10.74
N MET A 168 -1.92 6.05 -9.99
CA MET A 168 -0.46 5.99 -10.08
C MET A 168 -0.07 4.75 -10.90
N TYR A 169 0.66 4.94 -12.00
CA TYR A 169 1.07 3.84 -12.88
C TYR A 169 2.26 3.07 -12.30
N ARG A 170 2.04 2.39 -11.16
CA ARG A 170 2.98 1.49 -10.49
C ARG A 170 2.35 0.12 -10.25
N GLY A 171 3.15 -0.90 -9.98
CA GLY A 171 2.63 -2.26 -9.80
C GLY A 171 1.93 -2.76 -11.05
N ARG A 172 0.73 -3.34 -10.90
CA ARG A 172 -0.03 -3.88 -12.05
C ARG A 172 -0.50 -2.77 -12.99
N ALA A 173 -0.79 -1.55 -12.49
CA ALA A 173 -1.17 -0.42 -13.32
C ALA A 173 -0.11 -0.05 -14.38
N ALA A 174 1.17 -0.15 -14.05
CA ALA A 174 2.25 0.09 -15.00
C ALA A 174 2.18 -0.85 -16.22
N ARG A 175 1.70 -2.09 -16.01
CA ARG A 175 1.59 -3.11 -17.08
C ARG A 175 0.24 -3.12 -17.81
N LYS A 176 -0.83 -2.78 -17.11
CA LYS A 176 -2.20 -2.95 -17.61
C LYS A 176 -2.84 -1.66 -18.10
N LEU A 177 -2.51 -0.55 -17.47
CA LEU A 177 -3.23 0.70 -17.66
C LEU A 177 -2.38 1.81 -18.29
N ALA A 178 -1.04 1.73 -18.21
CA ALA A 178 -0.17 2.80 -18.69
C ALA A 178 -0.37 3.09 -20.19
N SER A 179 -0.62 2.08 -21.02
CA SER A 179 -0.87 2.26 -22.46
C SER A 179 -2.16 3.02 -22.80
N GLN A 180 -3.04 3.22 -21.82
CA GLN A 180 -4.33 3.91 -21.97
C GLN A 180 -4.24 5.39 -21.54
N ALA A 181 -3.06 5.84 -21.09
CA ALA A 181 -2.82 7.20 -20.66
C ALA A 181 -2.00 7.99 -21.68
N PRO A 182 -2.08 9.32 -21.68
CA PRO A 182 -1.12 10.16 -22.36
C PRO A 182 0.31 9.91 -21.86
N HIS A 183 1.27 9.84 -22.77
CA HIS A 183 2.67 9.64 -22.43
C HIS A 183 3.48 10.92 -22.65
N TYR A 184 4.49 11.11 -21.81
CA TYR A 184 5.36 12.27 -21.84
C TYR A 184 6.82 11.86 -21.71
N SER A 185 7.75 12.68 -22.27
CA SER A 185 9.19 12.42 -22.20
C SER A 185 9.63 12.11 -20.76
N TRP A 186 10.41 11.04 -20.61
CA TRP A 186 10.92 10.57 -19.33
C TRP A 186 11.77 11.62 -18.60
N GLU A 187 12.40 12.54 -19.31
CA GLU A 187 13.27 13.58 -18.76
C GLU A 187 12.53 14.62 -17.90
N ARG A 188 11.20 14.71 -18.04
CA ARG A 188 10.37 15.62 -17.24
C ARG A 188 10.16 15.17 -15.79
N TYR A 189 10.32 13.88 -15.50
CA TYR A 189 10.01 13.29 -14.19
C TYR A 189 11.18 13.43 -13.21
N LYS A 190 11.39 14.68 -12.74
CA LYS A 190 12.53 15.10 -11.91
C LYS A 190 12.27 15.06 -10.41
N GLU A 191 11.10 14.60 -9.98
CA GLU A 191 10.71 14.49 -8.57
C GLU A 191 9.83 13.26 -8.34
N CYS A 192 9.73 12.79 -7.08
CA CYS A 192 8.75 11.83 -6.62
C CYS A 192 7.56 12.60 -6.06
N PRO A 193 6.38 12.63 -6.71
CA PRO A 193 5.29 13.52 -6.32
C PRO A 193 4.44 12.98 -5.17
N TYR A 194 4.63 11.71 -4.76
CA TYR A 194 3.67 11.03 -3.88
C TYR A 194 4.25 10.55 -2.55
N GLU A 195 5.56 10.35 -2.45
CA GLU A 195 6.17 9.80 -1.24
C GLU A 195 7.28 10.73 -0.72
N ASP A 196 7.26 11.01 0.58
CA ASP A 196 8.41 11.60 1.26
C ASP A 196 9.44 10.50 1.53
N LEU A 197 10.52 10.52 0.76
CA LEU A 197 11.59 9.53 0.88
C LEU A 197 12.64 9.93 1.93
N VAL A 198 12.51 11.08 2.57
CA VAL A 198 13.42 11.55 3.62
C VAL A 198 12.86 11.23 5.00
N ASP A 199 11.63 11.63 5.28
CA ASP A 199 10.95 11.38 6.55
C ASP A 199 9.47 11.03 6.33
N PRO A 200 9.17 9.81 5.86
CA PRO A 200 7.85 9.41 5.36
C PRO A 200 6.75 9.39 6.43
N GLY A 201 7.09 9.47 7.71
CA GLY A 201 6.15 9.35 8.81
C GLY A 201 5.51 7.96 8.95
N ARG A 202 5.26 7.25 7.84
CA ARG A 202 4.73 5.89 7.79
C ARG A 202 5.54 5.00 6.85
N VAL A 203 5.59 3.72 7.16
CA VAL A 203 6.14 2.67 6.27
C VAL A 203 5.21 1.47 6.26
N HIS A 204 5.32 0.66 5.21
CA HIS A 204 4.65 -0.63 5.15
C HIS A 204 5.64 -1.73 5.55
N VAL A 205 5.15 -2.72 6.29
CA VAL A 205 5.89 -3.96 6.55
C VAL A 205 5.15 -5.12 5.92
N ASP A 206 5.86 -5.95 5.16
CA ASP A 206 5.29 -7.10 4.46
C ASP A 206 5.47 -8.41 5.26
N PRO A 207 4.82 -9.53 4.86
CA PRO A 207 4.92 -10.81 5.56
C PRO A 207 6.33 -11.42 5.61
N TYR A 208 7.27 -10.88 4.86
CA TYR A 208 8.67 -11.31 4.85
C TYR A 208 9.56 -10.42 5.74
N GLY A 209 8.96 -9.44 6.42
CA GLY A 209 9.64 -8.48 7.29
C GLY A 209 10.25 -7.28 6.58
N ASN A 210 10.08 -7.17 5.27
CA ASN A 210 10.62 -6.05 4.51
C ASN A 210 9.90 -4.74 4.87
N LEU A 211 10.68 -3.71 5.17
CA LEU A 211 10.18 -2.36 5.47
C LEU A 211 10.20 -1.53 4.18
N HIS A 212 9.03 -1.24 3.64
CA HIS A 212 8.86 -0.48 2.39
C HIS A 212 8.66 1.01 2.68
N ILE A 213 9.55 1.85 2.18
CA ILE A 213 9.36 3.32 2.17
C ILE A 213 8.41 3.76 1.04
N CYS A 214 8.52 3.09 -0.09
CA CYS A 214 7.57 3.04 -1.19
C CYS A 214 7.46 1.57 -1.59
N GLN A 215 6.32 1.13 -2.10
CA GLN A 215 6.13 -0.29 -2.43
C GLN A 215 7.22 -0.80 -3.37
N GLY A 216 7.93 -1.83 -2.91
CA GLY A 216 9.07 -2.42 -3.60
C GLY A 216 10.43 -1.72 -3.37
N ILE A 217 10.50 -0.65 -2.58
CA ILE A 217 11.77 -0.05 -2.12
C ILE A 217 11.96 -0.36 -0.64
N ILE A 218 12.92 -1.22 -0.33
CA ILE A 218 13.17 -1.75 1.02
C ILE A 218 14.28 -0.94 1.69
N ILE A 219 14.04 -0.50 2.93
CA ILE A 219 15.01 0.20 3.76
C ILE A 219 15.61 -0.66 4.88
N GLY A 220 15.11 -1.87 5.04
CA GLY A 220 15.58 -2.87 5.98
C GLY A 220 14.59 -4.02 6.15
N ASN A 221 14.99 -5.05 6.91
CA ASN A 221 14.12 -6.17 7.26
C ASN A 221 13.92 -6.22 8.78
N ALA A 222 12.66 -6.08 9.21
CA ALA A 222 12.28 -5.98 10.62
C ALA A 222 12.30 -7.33 11.38
N PHE A 223 12.56 -8.44 10.69
CA PHE A 223 12.82 -9.74 11.30
C PHE A 223 14.33 -9.97 11.54
N GLU A 224 15.19 -9.18 10.91
CA GLU A 224 16.65 -9.25 11.06
C GLU A 224 17.19 -8.16 11.97
N ARG A 225 16.57 -6.97 11.95
CA ARG A 225 16.95 -5.80 12.73
C ARG A 225 15.71 -5.12 13.29
N SER A 226 15.82 -4.48 14.44
CA SER A 226 14.70 -3.75 15.04
C SER A 226 14.27 -2.55 14.18
N LEU A 227 12.99 -2.17 14.29
CA LEU A 227 12.46 -0.96 13.62
C LEU A 227 13.25 0.30 13.98
N ALA A 228 13.69 0.41 15.26
CA ALA A 228 14.48 1.53 15.72
C ALA A 228 15.84 1.59 15.01
N GLU A 229 16.58 0.47 14.97
CA GLU A 229 17.87 0.40 14.27
C GLU A 229 17.76 0.69 12.78
N ILE A 230 16.70 0.21 12.12
CA ILE A 230 16.46 0.51 10.70
C ILE A 230 16.22 2.01 10.52
N CYS A 231 15.36 2.61 11.35
CA CYS A 231 15.04 4.04 11.26
C CYS A 231 16.26 4.94 11.57
N GLU A 232 17.08 4.57 12.55
CA GLU A 232 18.29 5.30 12.93
C GLU A 232 19.39 5.21 11.86
N SER A 233 19.53 4.04 11.23
CA SER A 233 20.55 3.81 10.21
C SER A 233 20.14 4.23 8.80
N TYR A 234 18.87 4.60 8.56
CA TYR A 234 18.42 5.03 7.25
C TYR A 234 19.04 6.36 6.85
N GLN A 235 19.83 6.33 5.78
CA GLN A 235 20.46 7.50 5.17
C GLN A 235 19.84 7.75 3.78
N PRO A 236 18.79 8.60 3.67
CA PRO A 236 17.99 8.72 2.46
C PRO A 236 18.80 9.11 1.22
N HIS A 237 19.76 10.03 1.36
CA HIS A 237 20.58 10.50 0.24
C HIS A 237 21.66 9.50 -0.20
N GLU A 238 22.07 8.59 0.69
CA GLU A 238 23.05 7.53 0.41
C GLU A 238 22.40 6.21 -0.03
N HIS A 239 21.10 6.09 0.17
CA HIS A 239 20.35 4.90 -0.25
C HIS A 239 20.35 4.79 -1.78
N ALA A 240 20.76 3.61 -2.30
CA ALA A 240 21.00 3.40 -3.72
C ALA A 240 19.84 3.80 -4.65
N ILE A 241 18.60 3.66 -4.18
CA ILE A 241 17.40 3.99 -4.95
C ILE A 241 16.80 5.33 -4.52
N CYS A 242 16.68 5.58 -3.21
CA CYS A 242 16.07 6.82 -2.72
C CYS A 242 16.95 8.04 -3.02
N GLY A 243 18.28 7.94 -2.90
CA GLY A 243 19.18 9.06 -3.16
C GLY A 243 19.00 9.69 -4.55
N PRO A 244 19.04 8.93 -5.65
CA PRO A 244 18.70 9.44 -6.98
C PRO A 244 17.28 9.98 -7.09
N LEU A 245 16.28 9.29 -6.49
CA LEU A 245 14.89 9.75 -6.51
C LEU A 245 14.70 11.09 -5.79
N ILE A 246 15.43 11.34 -4.71
CA ILE A 246 15.42 12.61 -3.97
C ILE A 246 16.13 13.71 -4.77
N SER A 247 17.25 13.39 -5.40
CA SER A 247 18.09 14.40 -6.08
C SER A 247 17.54 14.87 -7.43
N GLY A 248 16.76 14.04 -8.13
CA GLY A 248 16.27 14.39 -9.47
C GLY A 248 15.20 13.45 -9.99
N GLY A 249 14.47 12.80 -9.09
CA GLY A 249 13.31 11.95 -9.40
C GLY A 249 13.65 10.68 -10.17
N PRO A 250 12.64 10.05 -10.76
CA PRO A 250 12.82 8.85 -11.59
C PRO A 250 13.77 9.05 -12.77
N ALA A 251 13.82 10.27 -13.33
CA ALA A 251 14.74 10.58 -14.41
C ALA A 251 16.21 10.50 -13.96
N GLU A 252 16.52 10.96 -12.76
CA GLU A 252 17.88 10.83 -12.21
C GLU A 252 18.22 9.38 -11.86
N LEU A 253 17.25 8.61 -11.36
CA LEU A 253 17.44 7.18 -11.11
C LEU A 253 17.81 6.45 -12.41
N ALA A 254 17.10 6.70 -13.50
CA ALA A 254 17.37 6.12 -14.81
C ALA A 254 18.77 6.52 -15.35
N ARG A 255 19.14 7.80 -15.24
CA ARG A 255 20.47 8.30 -15.68
C ARG A 255 21.61 7.69 -14.90
N ARG A 256 21.47 7.65 -13.55
CA ARG A 256 22.52 7.16 -12.66
C ARG A 256 22.94 5.73 -12.94
N TYR A 257 21.95 4.89 -13.30
CA TYR A 257 22.18 3.48 -13.54
C TYR A 257 22.15 3.09 -15.02
N ASN A 258 22.05 4.03 -15.92
CA ASN A 258 22.08 3.78 -17.37
C ASN A 258 21.05 2.73 -17.81
N THR A 259 19.82 2.83 -17.33
CA THR A 259 18.79 1.79 -17.54
C THR A 259 18.12 1.84 -18.92
N GLU A 260 18.55 2.71 -19.83
CA GLU A 260 18.01 2.87 -21.19
C GLU A 260 16.45 2.97 -21.19
N PRO A 261 15.87 4.03 -20.59
CA PRO A 261 14.43 4.17 -20.51
C PRO A 261 13.78 4.28 -21.89
N MET A 262 12.52 3.90 -22.01
CA MET A 262 11.70 4.23 -23.18
C MET A 262 11.66 5.75 -23.39
N VAL A 263 11.21 6.18 -24.59
CA VAL A 263 11.14 7.62 -24.92
C VAL A 263 10.17 8.37 -23.97
N ASP A 264 9.06 7.74 -23.62
CA ASP A 264 7.99 8.37 -22.84
C ASP A 264 7.29 7.41 -21.86
N TYR A 265 6.60 8.00 -20.88
CA TYR A 265 5.90 7.29 -19.82
C TYR A 265 4.61 8.04 -19.42
N ALA A 266 3.65 7.31 -18.86
CA ALA A 266 2.38 7.87 -18.41
C ALA A 266 2.55 8.86 -17.24
N ASP A 267 3.36 8.50 -16.24
CA ASP A 267 3.66 9.36 -15.08
C ASP A 267 5.05 9.05 -14.49
N ALA A 268 5.39 9.77 -13.42
CA ALA A 268 6.63 9.57 -12.68
C ALA A 268 6.72 8.16 -12.04
N CYS A 269 5.59 7.62 -11.58
CA CYS A 269 5.53 6.27 -11.00
C CYS A 269 5.78 5.18 -12.05
N HIS A 270 5.30 5.37 -13.29
CA HIS A 270 5.55 4.45 -14.41
C HIS A 270 7.05 4.35 -14.72
N LEU A 271 7.70 5.49 -14.93
CA LEU A 271 9.17 5.51 -15.14
C LEU A 271 9.90 4.89 -13.95
N CYS A 272 9.55 5.30 -12.72
CA CYS A 272 10.18 4.79 -11.51
C CYS A 272 10.03 3.27 -11.38
N PHE A 273 8.83 2.73 -11.63
CA PHE A 273 8.55 1.30 -11.52
C PHE A 273 9.35 0.49 -12.54
N GLU A 274 9.34 0.89 -13.82
CA GLU A 274 10.08 0.18 -14.87
C GLU A 274 11.60 0.26 -14.67
N THR A 275 12.12 1.42 -14.26
CA THR A 275 13.53 1.59 -13.91
C THR A 275 13.92 0.67 -12.74
N ARG A 276 13.14 0.64 -11.66
CA ARG A 276 13.39 -0.24 -10.51
C ARG A 276 13.32 -1.72 -10.90
N ARG A 277 12.37 -2.09 -11.74
CA ARG A 277 12.23 -3.46 -12.24
C ARG A 277 13.50 -3.89 -13.01
N ALA A 278 14.01 -3.04 -13.86
CA ALA A 278 15.28 -3.29 -14.58
C ALA A 278 16.48 -3.40 -13.61
N LEU A 279 16.47 -2.67 -12.51
CA LEU A 279 17.55 -2.66 -11.51
C LEU A 279 17.47 -3.81 -10.48
N ARG A 280 16.39 -4.58 -10.43
CA ARG A 280 16.24 -5.66 -9.45
C ARG A 280 17.39 -6.66 -9.42
N PRO A 281 17.93 -7.13 -10.56
CA PRO A 281 19.09 -8.04 -10.54
C PRO A 281 20.33 -7.46 -9.84
N GLN A 282 20.49 -6.13 -9.90
CA GLN A 282 21.61 -5.43 -9.25
C GLN A 282 21.36 -5.18 -7.75
N PHE A 283 20.11 -4.96 -7.36
CA PHE A 283 19.71 -4.60 -6.00
C PHE A 283 18.62 -5.52 -5.42
N PRO A 284 18.80 -6.86 -5.40
CA PRO A 284 17.72 -7.79 -5.06
C PRO A 284 17.23 -7.65 -3.61
N ALA A 285 18.04 -7.16 -2.67
CA ALA A 285 17.67 -6.93 -1.28
C ALA A 285 16.94 -5.59 -1.05
N ILE A 286 17.12 -4.63 -1.96
CA ILE A 286 16.52 -3.29 -1.86
C ILE A 286 15.23 -3.21 -2.70
N LEU A 287 15.20 -3.92 -3.84
CA LEU A 287 14.07 -3.94 -4.77
C LEU A 287 13.34 -5.28 -4.67
N ALA A 288 12.58 -5.44 -3.57
CA ALA A 288 11.95 -6.69 -3.16
C ALA A 288 10.51 -6.46 -2.61
N PRO A 289 9.72 -7.52 -2.45
CA PRO A 289 9.90 -8.85 -3.04
C PRO A 289 9.63 -8.85 -4.57
N ALA A 290 10.02 -9.93 -5.24
CA ALA A 290 9.80 -10.11 -6.69
C ALA A 290 8.34 -9.90 -7.10
N GLN A 291 7.43 -10.38 -6.28
CA GLN A 291 6.00 -10.26 -6.46
C GLN A 291 5.51 -8.83 -6.69
N VAL A 292 6.03 -7.83 -5.95
CA VAL A 292 5.63 -6.41 -6.11
C VAL A 292 6.00 -5.86 -7.49
N TYR A 293 6.87 -6.56 -8.20
CA TYR A 293 7.26 -6.26 -9.59
C TYR A 293 6.57 -7.17 -10.61
N GLY A 294 5.68 -8.08 -10.16
CA GLY A 294 4.96 -9.02 -10.99
C GLY A 294 5.82 -10.16 -11.53
N GLU A 295 6.80 -10.62 -10.75
CA GLU A 295 7.75 -11.70 -11.06
C GLU A 295 7.64 -12.84 -10.05
#